data_b2705b6bc8366fce3702ea6173cce2eb
#
_entry.id   b2705b6bc8366fce3702ea6173cce2eb
#
_cell.length_a   1.000
_cell.length_b   1.000
_cell.length_c   1.000
_cell.angle_alpha   90.00
_cell.angle_beta   90.00
_cell.angle_gamma   90.00
#
_symmetry.space_group_name_H-M   'P 1'
#
loop_
_entity.id
_entity.type
_entity.pdbx_description
1 polymer ?
#
loop_
_entity_poly.entity_id
_entity_poly.type
_entity_poly.pdbx_seq_one_letter_code
_entity_poly.pdbx_strand_id
1 'polypeptide(L)'
;FPEAFAPKPADIITLDRNYRSTQPILAAANGVIDLARERFTKNLWTDRCSEQRPLLVNVRDESDQAHYIVEQVLANREIGMTLKQQAVLFRTSSHSGALEIELTRRNIPFVKFGGLKFLDSAHVKDLLAALRFAQNPRDRVAGFRL
;
A
#
# COMPACT_ATOMS: atom_id res chain seq x y z
N PHE A 1 -21.18 10.74 18.62
CA PHE A 1 -21.76 9.38 18.68
C PHE A 1 -22.14 8.99 20.12
N PRO A 2 -21.28 9.10 21.17
CA PRO A 2 -21.63 8.70 22.53
C PRO A 2 -22.84 9.45 23.11
N GLU A 3 -23.02 10.71 22.75
CA GLU A 3 -24.11 11.59 23.19
C GLU A 3 -25.46 11.29 22.53
N ALA A 4 -25.47 10.47 21.47
CA ALA A 4 -26.72 10.10 20.78
C ALA A 4 -27.58 9.10 21.54
N PHE A 5 -27.11 8.59 22.68
CA PHE A 5 -27.84 7.61 23.51
C PHE A 5 -28.42 8.30 24.76
N ALA A 6 -29.59 8.94 24.57
CA ALA A 6 -30.32 9.52 25.69
C ALA A 6 -31.14 8.44 26.44
N PRO A 7 -31.29 8.54 27.77
CA PRO A 7 -30.82 9.61 28.68
C PRO A 7 -29.38 9.41 29.21
N LYS A 8 -28.75 8.25 28.94
CA LYS A 8 -27.39 7.97 29.44
C LYS A 8 -26.46 7.85 28.25
N PRO A 9 -25.32 8.61 28.22
CA PRO A 9 -24.34 8.48 27.16
C PRO A 9 -23.76 7.06 27.12
N ALA A 10 -23.28 6.64 25.94
CA ALA A 10 -22.66 5.33 25.77
C ALA A 10 -21.39 5.18 26.62
N ASP A 11 -21.18 4.01 27.20
CA ASP A 11 -19.94 3.69 27.91
C ASP A 11 -18.82 3.54 26.88
N ILE A 12 -17.71 4.25 27.08
CA ILE A 12 -16.53 4.20 26.20
C ILE A 12 -15.50 3.29 26.83
N ILE A 13 -15.27 2.14 26.17
CA ILE A 13 -14.21 1.19 26.57
C ILE A 13 -13.03 1.34 25.62
N THR A 14 -11.87 1.70 26.15
CA THR A 14 -10.65 1.88 25.35
C THR A 14 -9.86 0.58 25.31
N LEU A 15 -9.60 0.09 24.08
CA LEU A 15 -8.71 -1.04 23.81
C LEU A 15 -7.36 -0.46 23.35
N ASP A 16 -6.40 -0.35 24.25
CA ASP A 16 -5.12 0.34 24.05
C ASP A 16 -3.92 -0.61 23.87
N ARG A 17 -4.02 -1.86 24.39
CA ARG A 17 -2.98 -2.87 24.23
C ARG A 17 -2.96 -3.45 22.81
N ASN A 18 -1.81 -3.34 22.13
CA ASN A 18 -1.59 -3.87 20.79
C ASN A 18 -0.72 -5.14 20.85
N TYR A 19 -1.19 -6.21 20.21
CA TYR A 19 -0.53 -7.52 20.18
C TYR A 19 0.21 -7.79 18.87
N ARG A 20 0.12 -6.90 17.87
CA ARG A 20 0.69 -7.07 16.53
C ARG A 20 2.03 -6.36 16.39
N SER A 21 2.06 -5.06 16.68
CA SER A 21 3.17 -4.18 16.39
C SER A 21 4.18 -4.11 17.54
N THR A 22 5.40 -3.74 17.23
CA THR A 22 6.46 -3.45 18.20
C THR A 22 6.36 -2.00 18.70
N GLN A 23 6.99 -1.70 19.83
CA GLN A 23 6.94 -0.37 20.45
C GLN A 23 7.37 0.78 19.53
N PRO A 24 8.45 0.70 18.72
CA PRO A 24 8.82 1.78 17.81
C PRO A 24 7.76 2.08 16.75
N ILE A 25 7.02 1.07 16.27
CA ILE A 25 5.91 1.26 15.31
C ILE A 25 4.76 1.99 15.98
N LEU A 26 4.40 1.60 17.22
CA LEU A 26 3.33 2.26 17.97
C LEU A 26 3.68 3.69 18.36
N ALA A 27 4.95 3.96 18.70
CA ALA A 27 5.42 5.31 18.97
C ALA A 27 5.23 6.23 17.75
N ALA A 28 5.57 5.76 16.56
CA ALA A 28 5.33 6.50 15.31
C ALA A 28 3.83 6.70 15.06
N ALA A 29 3.00 5.67 15.23
CA ALA A 29 1.56 5.74 15.03
C ALA A 29 0.89 6.71 16.04
N ASN A 30 1.26 6.64 17.32
CA ASN A 30 0.77 7.56 18.35
C ASN A 30 1.18 9.00 18.02
N GLY A 31 2.44 9.24 17.61
CA GLY A 31 2.92 10.56 17.22
C GLY A 31 2.15 11.17 16.03
N VAL A 32 1.74 10.34 15.07
CA VAL A 32 0.91 10.81 13.94
C VAL A 32 -0.50 11.17 14.42
N ILE A 33 -1.13 10.32 15.22
CA ILE A 33 -2.50 10.58 15.69
C ILE A 33 -2.55 11.74 16.69
N ASP A 34 -1.46 12.03 17.39
CA ASP A 34 -1.35 13.17 18.30
C ASP A 34 -1.51 14.53 17.61
N LEU A 35 -1.29 14.57 16.29
CA LEU A 35 -1.50 15.78 15.48
C LEU A 35 -2.98 16.01 15.14
N ALA A 36 -3.86 15.04 15.35
CA ALA A 36 -5.29 15.19 15.05
C ALA A 36 -5.97 16.12 16.08
N ARG A 37 -6.78 17.06 15.57
CA ARG A 37 -7.50 18.04 16.42
C ARG A 37 -8.60 17.38 17.25
N GLU A 38 -9.29 16.40 16.65
CA GLU A 38 -10.34 15.64 17.30
C GLU A 38 -9.95 14.19 17.36
N ARG A 39 -9.77 13.66 18.57
CA ARG A 39 -9.39 12.27 18.78
C ARG A 39 -9.90 11.76 20.11
N PHE A 40 -10.08 10.46 20.21
CA PHE A 40 -10.22 9.80 21.50
C PHE A 40 -8.85 9.75 22.21
N THR A 41 -8.82 10.00 23.50
CA THR A 41 -7.60 9.91 24.30
C THR A 41 -7.19 8.44 24.42
N LYS A 42 -6.33 7.99 23.48
CA LYS A 42 -5.88 6.62 23.36
C LYS A 42 -4.40 6.59 22.98
N ASN A 43 -3.58 5.93 23.77
CA ASN A 43 -2.20 5.64 23.46
C ASN A 43 -2.02 4.13 23.33
N LEU A 44 -1.66 3.69 22.12
CA LEU A 44 -1.37 2.27 21.90
C LEU A 44 -0.05 1.90 22.52
N TRP A 45 -0.04 0.77 23.24
CA TRP A 45 1.16 0.22 23.87
C TRP A 45 1.27 -1.29 23.63
N THR A 46 2.48 -1.84 23.79
CA THR A 46 2.77 -3.26 23.59
C THR A 46 3.94 -3.69 24.45
N ASP A 47 4.00 -4.98 24.79
CA ASP A 47 5.16 -5.61 25.43
C ASP A 47 6.21 -6.08 24.42
N ARG A 48 5.92 -5.95 23.10
CA ARG A 48 6.82 -6.40 22.03
C ARG A 48 7.92 -5.37 21.79
N CYS A 49 9.11 -5.67 22.27
CA CYS A 49 10.30 -4.86 22.07
C CYS A 49 10.92 -5.11 20.69
N SER A 50 11.52 -4.09 20.09
CA SER A 50 12.36 -4.17 18.91
C SER A 50 13.27 -2.95 18.85
N GLU A 51 14.47 -3.12 18.36
CA GLU A 51 15.39 -2.01 18.05
C GLU A 51 15.12 -1.40 16.68
N GLN A 52 14.42 -2.13 15.82
CA GLN A 52 14.08 -1.66 14.46
C GLN A 52 13.03 -0.55 14.51
N ARG A 53 13.39 0.61 14.01
CA ARG A 53 12.50 1.79 13.91
C ARG A 53 11.90 1.90 12.51
N PRO A 54 10.69 2.46 12.37
CA PRO A 54 10.16 2.87 11.08
C PRO A 54 11.13 3.85 10.40
N LEU A 55 11.31 3.67 9.09
CA LEU A 55 12.15 4.52 8.27
C LEU A 55 11.28 5.45 7.40
N LEU A 56 11.55 6.74 7.43
CA LEU A 56 10.98 7.70 6.51
C LEU A 56 11.95 7.94 5.35
N VAL A 57 11.49 7.69 4.14
CA VAL A 57 12.29 7.85 2.92
C VAL A 57 11.66 8.90 2.03
N ASN A 58 12.42 9.92 1.66
CA ASN A 58 12.02 10.95 0.71
C ASN A 58 12.60 10.61 -0.66
N VAL A 59 11.78 10.66 -1.68
CA VAL A 59 12.14 10.39 -3.08
C VAL A 59 11.69 11.56 -3.95
N ARG A 60 12.21 11.66 -5.18
CA ARG A 60 11.93 12.77 -6.09
C ARG A 60 10.56 12.65 -6.75
N ASP A 61 10.19 11.44 -7.13
CA ASP A 61 8.98 11.14 -7.88
C ASP A 61 8.49 9.69 -7.65
N GLU A 62 7.38 9.33 -8.29
CA GLU A 62 6.77 8.00 -8.19
C GLU A 62 7.65 6.90 -8.80
N SER A 63 8.48 7.21 -9.78
CA SER A 63 9.42 6.26 -10.38
C SER A 63 10.55 5.91 -9.42
N ASP A 64 11.14 6.93 -8.79
CA ASP A 64 12.14 6.75 -7.74
C ASP A 64 11.56 5.96 -6.56
N GLN A 65 10.28 6.24 -6.19
CA GLN A 65 9.60 5.49 -5.14
C GLN A 65 9.48 4.01 -5.49
N ALA A 66 9.02 3.70 -6.70
CA ALA A 66 8.87 2.34 -7.17
C ALA A 66 10.22 1.60 -7.20
N HIS A 67 11.25 2.28 -7.72
CA HIS A 67 12.61 1.74 -7.76
C HIS A 67 13.13 1.41 -6.35
N TYR A 68 13.05 2.38 -5.43
CA TYR A 68 13.47 2.18 -4.04
C TYR A 68 12.74 1.01 -3.37
N ILE A 69 11.41 0.91 -3.53
CA ILE A 69 10.61 -0.18 -2.95
C ILE A 69 11.09 -1.53 -3.50
N VAL A 70 11.31 -1.63 -4.81
CA VAL A 70 11.75 -2.87 -5.44
C VAL A 70 13.15 -3.28 -4.96
N GLU A 71 14.08 -2.34 -4.81
CA GLU A 71 15.39 -2.61 -4.24
C GLU A 71 15.28 -3.14 -2.80
N GLN A 72 14.40 -2.55 -1.97
CA GLN A 72 14.18 -3.04 -0.61
C GLN A 72 13.54 -4.44 -0.59
N VAL A 73 12.60 -4.72 -1.50
CA VAL A 73 11.99 -6.06 -1.63
C VAL A 73 13.05 -7.11 -1.97
N LEU A 74 13.95 -6.79 -2.88
CA LEU A 74 15.04 -7.70 -3.26
C LEU A 74 16.07 -7.88 -2.14
N ALA A 75 16.51 -6.80 -1.50
CA ALA A 75 17.42 -6.84 -0.37
C ALA A 75 16.86 -7.69 0.79
N ASN A 76 15.57 -7.50 1.11
CA ASN A 76 14.90 -8.33 2.12
C ASN A 76 14.86 -9.81 1.73
N ARG A 77 14.68 -10.11 0.44
CA ARG A 77 14.71 -11.49 -0.05
C ARG A 77 16.11 -12.12 0.09
N GLU A 78 17.16 -11.36 -0.15
CA GLU A 78 18.55 -11.83 -0.01
C GLU A 78 18.88 -12.22 1.44
N ILE A 79 18.34 -11.51 2.41
CA ILE A 79 18.49 -11.84 3.84
C ILE A 79 17.50 -12.91 4.33
N GLY A 80 16.74 -13.55 3.41
CA GLY A 80 15.88 -14.70 3.69
C GLY A 80 14.41 -14.41 3.92
N MET A 81 13.95 -13.15 3.79
CA MET A 81 12.52 -12.82 3.88
C MET A 81 11.82 -13.18 2.56
N THR A 82 10.86 -14.09 2.59
CA THR A 82 10.13 -14.47 1.38
C THR A 82 9.25 -13.33 0.86
N LEU A 83 8.96 -13.31 -0.45
CA LEU A 83 8.08 -12.30 -1.05
C LEU A 83 6.68 -12.27 -0.42
N LYS A 84 6.17 -13.43 0.02
CA LYS A 84 4.86 -13.54 0.70
C LYS A 84 4.82 -12.88 2.08
N GLN A 85 5.96 -12.63 2.68
CA GLN A 85 6.07 -11.96 3.98
C GLN A 85 6.22 -10.44 3.84
N GLN A 86 6.29 -9.92 2.62
CA GLN A 86 6.44 -8.51 2.34
C GLN A 86 5.12 -7.94 1.81
N ALA A 87 4.78 -6.73 2.23
CA ALA A 87 3.58 -6.04 1.78
C ALA A 87 3.86 -4.55 1.59
N VAL A 88 3.28 -3.98 0.53
CA VAL A 88 3.29 -2.54 0.28
C VAL A 88 1.86 -2.03 0.36
N LEU A 89 1.63 -0.99 1.17
CA LEU A 89 0.32 -0.42 1.42
C LEU A 89 0.18 0.93 0.73
N PHE A 90 -0.96 1.15 0.08
CA PHE A 90 -1.30 2.39 -0.62
C PHE A 90 -2.58 2.99 -0.04
N ARG A 91 -2.68 4.31 -0.08
CA ARG A 91 -3.91 5.01 0.27
C ARG A 91 -4.93 4.95 -0.86
N THR A 92 -4.47 5.01 -2.12
CA THR A 92 -5.29 4.94 -3.34
C THR A 92 -4.67 4.00 -4.36
N SER A 93 -5.48 3.41 -5.24
CA SER A 93 -5.00 2.49 -6.27
C SER A 93 -4.12 3.14 -7.34
N SER A 94 -4.22 4.46 -7.52
CA SER A 94 -3.36 5.21 -8.46
C SER A 94 -1.89 5.16 -8.07
N HIS A 95 -1.58 5.12 -6.77
CA HIS A 95 -0.19 5.07 -6.29
C HIS A 95 0.50 3.73 -6.57
N SER A 96 -0.22 2.68 -6.94
CA SER A 96 0.39 1.38 -7.23
C SER A 96 0.92 1.24 -8.66
N GLY A 97 0.51 2.12 -9.59
CA GLY A 97 0.77 1.94 -11.02
C GLY A 97 2.26 1.83 -11.38
N ALA A 98 3.07 2.78 -10.94
CA ALA A 98 4.51 2.78 -11.19
C ALA A 98 5.19 1.55 -10.58
N LEU A 99 4.80 1.16 -9.36
CA LEU A 99 5.34 -0.03 -8.70
C LEU A 99 4.95 -1.33 -9.41
N GLU A 100 3.70 -1.47 -9.88
CA GLU A 100 3.26 -2.65 -10.63
C GLU A 100 4.06 -2.83 -11.92
N ILE A 101 4.35 -1.73 -12.62
CA ILE A 101 5.18 -1.72 -13.83
C ILE A 101 6.60 -2.17 -13.49
N GLU A 102 7.22 -1.61 -12.46
CA GLU A 102 8.59 -1.93 -12.09
C GLU A 102 8.74 -3.37 -11.59
N LEU A 103 7.79 -3.88 -10.79
CA LEU A 103 7.75 -5.29 -10.37
C LEU A 103 7.62 -6.24 -11.58
N THR A 104 6.73 -5.90 -12.53
CA THR A 104 6.53 -6.68 -13.76
C THR A 104 7.79 -6.68 -14.62
N ARG A 105 8.43 -5.52 -14.79
CA ARG A 105 9.67 -5.37 -15.56
C ARG A 105 10.81 -6.23 -15.02
N ARG A 106 10.88 -6.40 -13.70
CA ARG A 106 11.90 -7.23 -13.03
C ARG A 106 11.45 -8.67 -12.77
N ASN A 107 10.31 -9.08 -13.32
CA ASN A 107 9.73 -10.43 -13.13
C ASN A 107 9.52 -10.80 -11.64
N ILE A 108 9.17 -9.83 -10.80
CA ILE A 108 8.86 -10.07 -9.39
C ILE A 108 7.35 -10.35 -9.27
N PRO A 109 6.95 -11.55 -8.84
CA PRO A 109 5.53 -11.88 -8.71
C PRO A 109 4.90 -11.11 -7.53
N PHE A 110 3.70 -10.59 -7.74
CA PHE A 110 2.94 -9.88 -6.73
C PHE A 110 1.43 -10.14 -6.86
N VAL A 111 0.71 -9.91 -5.77
CA VAL A 111 -0.75 -9.94 -5.73
C VAL A 111 -1.23 -8.56 -5.29
N LYS A 112 -2.18 -7.99 -6.03
CA LYS A 112 -2.83 -6.73 -5.67
C LYS A 112 -4.20 -7.02 -5.08
N PHE A 113 -4.48 -6.42 -3.93
CA PHE A 113 -5.79 -6.43 -3.31
C PHE A 113 -6.46 -5.05 -3.47
N GLY A 114 -7.76 -5.03 -3.73
CA GLY A 114 -8.53 -3.79 -3.83
C GLY A 114 -8.47 -3.11 -5.20
N GLY A 115 -8.66 -3.86 -6.27
CA GLY A 115 -8.79 -3.34 -7.63
C GLY A 115 -8.09 -4.18 -8.70
N LEU A 116 -8.26 -3.77 -9.96
CA LEU A 116 -7.57 -4.39 -11.09
C LEU A 116 -6.09 -3.99 -11.09
N LYS A 117 -5.23 -4.88 -11.58
CA LYS A 117 -3.85 -4.52 -11.91
C LYS A 117 -3.86 -3.39 -12.95
N PHE A 118 -2.87 -2.53 -12.91
CA PHE A 118 -2.78 -1.38 -13.83
C PHE A 118 -2.94 -1.80 -15.29
N LEU A 119 -2.21 -2.83 -15.74
CA LEU A 119 -2.27 -3.36 -17.10
C LEU A 119 -3.59 -4.06 -17.44
N ASP A 120 -4.41 -4.39 -16.45
CA ASP A 120 -5.71 -5.02 -16.64
C ASP A 120 -6.87 -4.02 -16.77
N SER A 121 -6.63 -2.74 -16.49
CA SER A 121 -7.63 -1.70 -16.59
C SER A 121 -8.06 -1.45 -18.04
N ALA A 122 -9.35 -1.14 -18.24
CA ALA A 122 -9.94 -1.02 -19.57
C ALA A 122 -9.21 0.01 -20.45
N HIS A 123 -8.98 1.20 -19.92
CA HIS A 123 -8.32 2.29 -20.67
C HIS A 123 -6.89 1.95 -21.11
N VAL A 124 -6.14 1.17 -20.30
CA VAL A 124 -4.80 0.69 -20.70
C VAL A 124 -4.91 -0.36 -21.79
N LYS A 125 -5.85 -1.29 -21.68
CA LYS A 125 -6.10 -2.31 -22.71
C LYS A 125 -6.56 -1.68 -24.02
N ASP A 126 -7.38 -0.64 -23.99
CA ASP A 126 -7.85 0.08 -25.17
C ASP A 126 -6.69 0.81 -25.87
N LEU A 127 -5.84 1.50 -25.11
CA LEU A 127 -4.64 2.12 -25.65
C LEU A 127 -3.69 1.09 -26.28
N LEU A 128 -3.45 -0.03 -25.60
CA LEU A 128 -2.61 -1.11 -26.12
C LEU A 128 -3.23 -1.74 -27.39
N ALA A 129 -4.55 -1.86 -27.46
CA ALA A 129 -5.24 -2.33 -28.65
C ALA A 129 -5.03 -1.37 -29.83
N ALA A 130 -5.15 -0.06 -29.60
CA ALA A 130 -4.89 0.95 -30.62
C ALA A 130 -3.45 0.87 -31.16
N LEU A 131 -2.47 0.76 -30.28
CA LEU A 131 -1.06 0.64 -30.66
C LEU A 131 -0.77 -0.65 -31.44
N ARG A 132 -1.33 -1.79 -31.01
CA ARG A 132 -1.19 -3.08 -31.70
C ARG A 132 -1.85 -3.05 -33.06
N PHE A 133 -3.05 -2.47 -33.19
CA PHE A 133 -3.75 -2.34 -34.45
C PHE A 133 -3.01 -1.40 -35.43
N ALA A 134 -2.43 -0.30 -34.92
CA ALA A 134 -1.59 0.59 -35.71
C ALA A 134 -0.33 -0.11 -36.25
N GLN A 135 0.29 -0.99 -35.42
CA GLN A 135 1.46 -1.78 -35.80
C GLN A 135 1.09 -2.90 -36.80
N ASN A 136 -0.05 -3.57 -36.57
CA ASN A 136 -0.54 -4.64 -37.43
C ASN A 136 -2.05 -4.53 -37.65
N PRO A 137 -2.50 -3.92 -38.75
CA PRO A 137 -3.93 -3.76 -39.07
C PRO A 137 -4.69 -5.10 -39.29
N ARG A 138 -3.96 -6.22 -39.36
CA ARG A 138 -4.57 -7.57 -39.45
C ARG A 138 -4.82 -8.20 -38.08
N ASP A 139 -4.43 -7.56 -36.99
CA ASP A 139 -4.73 -8.03 -35.63
C ASP A 139 -6.23 -7.84 -35.35
N ARG A 140 -6.98 -8.91 -35.59
CA ARG A 140 -8.44 -8.92 -35.42
C ARG A 140 -8.84 -8.70 -33.92
N VAL A 141 -8.06 -9.19 -32.99
CA VAL A 141 -8.35 -9.03 -31.54
C VAL A 141 -8.22 -7.57 -31.14
N ALA A 142 -7.16 -6.93 -31.57
CA ALA A 142 -6.96 -5.50 -31.34
C ALA A 142 -8.04 -4.67 -32.03
N GLY A 143 -8.39 -4.99 -33.31
CA GLY A 143 -9.41 -4.30 -34.07
C GLY A 143 -10.83 -4.43 -33.50
N PHE A 144 -11.20 -5.57 -32.93
CA PHE A 144 -12.51 -5.74 -32.26
C PHE A 144 -12.65 -4.98 -30.94
N ARG A 145 -11.54 -4.55 -30.36
CA ARG A 145 -11.53 -3.82 -29.11
C ARG A 145 -11.65 -2.30 -29.29
N LEU A 146 -11.33 -1.79 -30.45
CA LEU A 146 -11.43 -0.37 -30.84
C LEU A 146 -12.84 -0.03 -31.32
#